data_f0077042a93ff0bd53233fad46b81d5e
#
_entry.id   f0077042a93ff0bd53233fad46b81d5e
#
_cell.length_a   1.000
_cell.length_b   1.000
_cell.length_c   1.000
_cell.angle_alpha   90.00
_cell.angle_beta   90.00
_cell.angle_gamma   90.00
#
_symmetry.space_group_name_H-M   'P 1'
#
loop_
_entity.id
_entity.type
_entity.pdbx_description
1 polymer ?
#
loop_
_entity_poly.entity_id
_entity_poly.type
_entity_poly.pdbx_seq_one_letter_code
_entity_poly.pdbx_strand_id
1 'polypeptide(L)'
;GARLKFRVQGERFERYEKGEWQPFFPQGVNLGASLPGHYPGEMPIDKDTYLRWFSLMTEMGSNVVRVYTIHPPHFYEALVEYNKRNPGRPLYLIQGVWSPEEMLIEKRDAFDPEIVAQFRKEIADAVGAVYGDVTLEPSPGKASGTYTANAGPYLFAWHIGTEWDPQMVVDTNKRHQDRAGYAGEYIRTRDGASPF
;
A
#
# COMPACT_ATOMS: atom_id res chain seq x y z
N GLY A 1 23.70 4.48 0.58
CA GLY A 1 22.67 3.48 0.76
C GLY A 1 21.38 4.14 1.23
N ALA A 2 20.24 3.63 0.77
CA ALA A 2 18.95 4.10 1.23
C ALA A 2 18.84 3.90 2.75
N ARG A 3 18.55 4.96 3.47
CA ARG A 3 18.29 4.87 4.91
C ARG A 3 16.80 4.58 5.11
N LEU A 4 16.49 3.55 5.87
CA LEU A 4 15.15 3.33 6.36
C LEU A 4 14.72 4.52 7.20
N LYS A 5 13.53 5.05 6.94
CA LYS A 5 12.96 6.16 7.71
C LYS A 5 12.17 5.68 8.91
N PHE A 6 11.62 4.48 8.82
CA PHE A 6 10.85 3.82 9.86
C PHE A 6 11.40 2.43 10.15
N ARG A 7 11.21 1.98 11.38
CA ARG A 7 11.51 0.61 11.79
C ARG A 7 10.52 0.14 12.86
N VAL A 8 10.50 -1.16 13.05
CA VAL A 8 9.84 -1.80 14.20
C VAL A 8 10.94 -2.16 15.21
N GLN A 9 10.75 -1.76 16.47
CA GLN A 9 11.63 -2.09 17.56
C GLN A 9 10.79 -2.69 18.70
N GLY A 10 10.83 -4.02 18.84
CA GLY A 10 9.92 -4.73 19.73
C GLY A 10 8.46 -4.51 19.31
N GLU A 11 7.65 -3.96 20.18
CA GLU A 11 6.23 -3.65 19.96
C GLU A 11 5.98 -2.20 19.53
N ARG A 12 7.02 -1.47 19.10
CA ARG A 12 6.95 -0.05 18.79
C ARG A 12 7.37 0.23 17.37
N PHE A 13 6.72 1.23 16.75
CA PHE A 13 7.24 1.88 15.58
C PHE A 13 8.17 3.02 15.98
N GLU A 14 9.23 3.19 15.22
CA GLU A 14 10.16 4.29 15.38
C GLU A 14 10.43 4.96 14.03
N ARG A 15 10.60 6.27 14.07
CA ARG A 15 10.98 7.11 12.94
C ARG A 15 12.38 7.67 13.16
N TYR A 16 13.20 7.64 12.12
CA TYR A 16 14.52 8.29 12.15
C TYR A 16 14.39 9.77 11.85
N GLU A 17 14.74 10.59 12.81
CA GLU A 17 14.66 12.05 12.71
C GLU A 17 15.85 12.68 13.44
N LYS A 18 16.48 13.70 12.82
CA LYS A 18 17.60 14.47 13.40
C LYS A 18 18.76 13.63 13.96
N GLY A 19 19.03 12.49 13.33
CA GLY A 19 20.14 11.62 13.74
C GLY A 19 19.77 10.52 14.74
N GLU A 20 18.52 10.47 15.20
CA GLU A 20 18.07 9.52 16.22
C GLU A 20 16.78 8.82 15.83
N TRP A 21 16.54 7.65 16.42
CA TRP A 21 15.27 6.94 16.36
C TRP A 21 14.34 7.44 17.44
N GLN A 22 13.18 7.96 17.03
CA GLN A 22 12.13 8.47 17.91
C GLN A 22 10.89 7.59 17.85
N PRO A 23 10.19 7.38 18.98
CA PRO A 23 8.91 6.68 18.95
C PRO A 23 7.95 7.33 17.94
N PHE A 24 7.22 6.49 17.18
CA PHE A 24 6.24 6.93 16.21
C PHE A 24 4.91 6.22 16.46
N PHE A 25 3.86 7.00 16.71
CA PHE A 25 2.50 6.50 16.88
C PHE A 25 1.69 6.81 15.63
N PRO A 26 1.43 5.82 14.76
CA PRO A 26 0.61 6.07 13.58
C PRO A 26 -0.85 6.32 13.97
N GLN A 27 -1.37 7.46 13.59
CA GLN A 27 -2.78 7.83 13.68
C GLN A 27 -3.26 8.15 12.29
N GLY A 28 -4.06 7.27 11.73
CA GLY A 28 -4.33 7.28 10.31
C GLY A 28 -5.81 7.38 9.94
N VAL A 29 -6.03 7.82 8.71
CA VAL A 29 -7.31 7.85 8.03
C VAL A 29 -7.22 6.99 6.77
N ASN A 30 -8.25 6.17 6.54
CA ASN A 30 -8.40 5.45 5.28
C ASN A 30 -8.98 6.40 4.24
N LEU A 31 -8.39 6.42 3.06
CA LEU A 31 -8.83 7.24 1.94
C LEU A 31 -9.19 6.34 0.76
N GLY A 32 -10.46 6.38 0.36
CA GLY A 32 -10.93 5.74 -0.86
C GLY A 32 -10.70 6.61 -2.09
N ALA A 33 -10.86 6.02 -3.26
CA ALA A 33 -10.69 6.69 -4.55
C ALA A 33 -12.00 7.24 -5.14
N SER A 34 -13.09 7.29 -4.38
CA SER A 34 -14.41 7.68 -4.84
C SER A 34 -14.97 8.88 -4.08
N LEU A 35 -15.87 9.61 -4.73
CA LEU A 35 -16.70 10.67 -4.14
C LEU A 35 -18.18 10.24 -4.11
N PRO A 36 -19.00 10.84 -3.23
CA PRO A 36 -20.45 10.63 -3.27
C PRO A 36 -21.01 10.91 -4.68
N GLY A 37 -21.83 9.99 -5.19
CA GLY A 37 -22.41 10.07 -6.53
C GLY A 37 -21.54 9.48 -7.65
N HIS A 38 -20.37 8.94 -7.32
CA HIS A 38 -19.48 8.27 -8.27
C HIS A 38 -19.26 6.82 -7.90
N TYR A 39 -19.04 5.97 -8.90
CA TYR A 39 -18.70 4.56 -8.68
C TYR A 39 -17.23 4.41 -8.29
N PRO A 40 -16.89 3.38 -7.48
CA PRO A 40 -15.51 2.99 -7.29
C PRO A 40 -14.81 2.76 -8.65
N GLY A 41 -13.64 3.36 -8.85
CA GLY A 41 -12.90 3.27 -10.12
C GLY A 41 -13.09 4.43 -11.10
N GLU A 42 -14.09 5.30 -10.91
CA GLU A 42 -14.18 6.57 -11.67
C GLU A 42 -13.09 7.57 -11.28
N MET A 43 -12.57 7.44 -10.07
CA MET A 43 -11.46 8.24 -9.51
C MET A 43 -11.61 9.75 -9.75
N PRO A 44 -12.74 10.36 -9.33
CA PRO A 44 -13.10 11.73 -9.68
C PRO A 44 -12.37 12.79 -8.86
N ILE A 45 -11.53 12.38 -7.90
CA ILE A 45 -10.89 13.30 -6.94
C ILE A 45 -9.74 14.02 -7.63
N ASP A 46 -9.77 15.34 -7.64
CA ASP A 46 -8.69 16.16 -8.17
C ASP A 46 -7.57 16.44 -7.15
N LYS A 47 -6.46 17.02 -7.61
CA LYS A 47 -5.31 17.34 -6.77
C LYS A 47 -5.64 18.32 -5.65
N ASP A 48 -6.43 19.35 -5.93
CA ASP A 48 -6.78 20.37 -4.94
C ASP A 48 -7.67 19.78 -3.83
N THR A 49 -8.54 18.86 -4.17
CA THR A 49 -9.35 18.12 -3.21
C THR A 49 -8.47 17.25 -2.31
N TYR A 50 -7.49 16.53 -2.85
CA TYR A 50 -6.52 15.78 -2.05
C TYR A 50 -5.74 16.69 -1.11
N LEU A 51 -5.22 17.81 -1.58
CA LEU A 51 -4.49 18.79 -0.76
C LEU A 51 -5.35 19.30 0.41
N ARG A 52 -6.60 19.63 0.14
CA ARG A 52 -7.55 20.05 1.19
C ARG A 52 -7.80 18.94 2.21
N TRP A 53 -8.00 17.71 1.77
CA TRP A 53 -8.21 16.58 2.66
C TRP A 53 -6.98 16.28 3.52
N PHE A 54 -5.79 16.35 2.96
CA PHE A 54 -4.56 16.15 3.73
C PHE A 54 -4.42 17.20 4.84
N SER A 55 -4.76 18.45 4.55
CA SER A 55 -4.79 19.50 5.58
C SER A 55 -5.81 19.20 6.68
N LEU A 56 -7.02 18.79 6.32
CA LEU A 56 -8.04 18.42 7.30
C LEU A 56 -7.64 17.22 8.15
N MET A 57 -7.03 16.19 7.54
CA MET A 57 -6.53 15.02 8.27
C MET A 57 -5.51 15.42 9.34
N THR A 58 -4.53 16.24 8.98
CA THR A 58 -3.48 16.66 9.91
C THR A 58 -3.98 17.64 10.96
N GLU A 59 -4.96 18.47 10.64
CA GLU A 59 -5.66 19.32 11.63
C GLU A 59 -6.40 18.48 12.68
N MET A 60 -6.94 17.32 12.30
CA MET A 60 -7.55 16.35 13.22
C MET A 60 -6.53 15.53 14.02
N GLY A 61 -5.24 15.73 13.80
CA GLY A 61 -4.16 15.00 14.49
C GLY A 61 -3.69 13.74 13.77
N SER A 62 -4.15 13.47 12.54
CA SER A 62 -3.64 12.33 11.76
C SER A 62 -2.23 12.61 11.25
N ASN A 63 -1.40 11.58 11.22
CA ASN A 63 -0.04 11.61 10.66
C ASN A 63 0.19 10.53 9.59
N VAL A 64 -0.84 9.73 9.28
CA VAL A 64 -0.81 8.67 8.28
C VAL A 64 -2.10 8.70 7.47
N VAL A 65 -1.97 8.57 6.16
CA VAL A 65 -3.06 8.25 5.24
C VAL A 65 -2.85 6.86 4.68
N ARG A 66 -3.88 6.02 4.72
CA ARG A 66 -3.85 4.68 4.14
C ARG A 66 -4.74 4.62 2.91
N VAL A 67 -4.20 4.14 1.81
CA VAL A 67 -4.94 3.81 0.60
C VAL A 67 -4.85 2.31 0.33
N TYR A 68 -5.94 1.71 -0.14
CA TYR A 68 -6.00 0.26 -0.38
C TYR A 68 -5.43 -0.16 -1.71
N THR A 69 -5.46 0.75 -2.68
CA THR A 69 -5.05 0.51 -4.06
C THR A 69 -4.20 1.68 -4.56
N ILE A 70 -3.66 1.54 -5.76
CA ILE A 70 -2.97 2.63 -6.44
C ILE A 70 -3.99 3.73 -6.76
N HIS A 71 -3.71 4.95 -6.33
CA HIS A 71 -4.46 6.14 -6.67
C HIS A 71 -3.92 6.80 -7.95
N PRO A 72 -4.67 7.74 -8.57
CA PRO A 72 -4.18 8.49 -9.71
C PRO A 72 -2.86 9.24 -9.43
N PRO A 73 -2.07 9.58 -10.45
CA PRO A 73 -0.79 10.28 -10.29
C PRO A 73 -0.86 11.53 -9.42
N HIS A 74 -1.92 12.30 -9.53
CA HIS A 74 -2.09 13.55 -8.78
C HIS A 74 -2.30 13.36 -7.27
N PHE A 75 -2.67 12.15 -6.81
CA PHE A 75 -2.66 11.83 -5.37
C PHE A 75 -1.24 11.92 -4.80
N TYR A 76 -0.28 11.27 -5.47
CA TYR A 76 1.12 11.25 -5.04
C TYR A 76 1.76 12.63 -5.20
N GLU A 77 1.43 13.35 -6.25
CA GLU A 77 1.83 14.75 -6.42
C GLU A 77 1.33 15.63 -5.27
N ALA A 78 0.06 15.49 -4.91
CA ALA A 78 -0.54 16.23 -3.80
C ALA A 78 0.11 15.88 -2.46
N LEU A 79 0.42 14.58 -2.21
CA LEU A 79 1.07 14.16 -0.99
C LEU A 79 2.48 14.75 -0.85
N VAL A 80 3.25 14.72 -1.92
CA VAL A 80 4.60 15.34 -1.95
C VAL A 80 4.51 16.85 -1.73
N GLU A 81 3.59 17.53 -2.42
CA GLU A 81 3.39 18.97 -2.30
C GLU A 81 2.94 19.37 -0.89
N TYR A 82 1.96 18.66 -0.33
CA TYR A 82 1.51 18.87 1.04
C TYR A 82 2.68 18.82 2.04
N ASN A 83 3.47 17.75 1.98
CA ASN A 83 4.58 17.54 2.91
C ASN A 83 5.69 18.58 2.75
N LYS A 84 5.98 19.02 1.52
CA LYS A 84 6.94 20.12 1.29
C LYS A 84 6.49 21.45 1.88
N ARG A 85 5.19 21.72 1.82
CA ARG A 85 4.59 22.95 2.37
C ARG A 85 4.43 22.89 3.90
N ASN A 86 4.33 21.69 4.47
CA ASN A 86 4.03 21.47 5.89
C ASN A 86 5.05 20.56 6.59
N PRO A 87 6.35 20.94 6.62
CA PRO A 87 7.39 20.08 7.19
C PRO A 87 7.22 19.79 8.68
N GLY A 88 6.50 20.67 9.42
CA GLY A 88 6.18 20.48 10.83
C GLY A 88 5.00 19.57 11.11
N ARG A 89 4.22 19.19 10.09
CA ARG A 89 3.06 18.30 10.17
C ARG A 89 3.07 17.30 9.03
N PRO A 90 4.06 16.40 8.97
CA PRO A 90 4.15 15.44 7.89
C PRO A 90 2.98 14.46 7.91
N LEU A 91 2.50 14.12 6.72
CA LEU A 91 1.51 13.08 6.48
C LEU A 91 2.18 11.92 5.74
N TYR A 92 2.28 10.77 6.39
CA TYR A 92 2.91 9.58 5.83
C TYR A 92 1.90 8.67 5.16
N LEU A 93 2.39 7.84 4.25
CA LEU A 93 1.59 6.96 3.42
C LEU A 93 1.73 5.51 3.88
N ILE A 94 0.60 4.82 4.03
CA ILE A 94 0.51 3.37 3.92
C ILE A 94 -0.07 3.06 2.55
N GLN A 95 0.73 2.47 1.69
CA GLN A 95 0.30 2.07 0.35
C GLN A 95 -0.17 0.64 0.37
N GLY A 96 -1.44 0.44 0.02
CA GLY A 96 -2.03 -0.87 -0.19
C GLY A 96 -1.69 -1.44 -1.55
N VAL A 97 -1.58 -2.76 -1.60
CA VAL A 97 -1.53 -3.56 -2.82
C VAL A 97 -2.68 -4.55 -2.75
N TRP A 98 -3.67 -4.38 -3.62
CA TRP A 98 -4.82 -5.26 -3.66
C TRP A 98 -4.45 -6.60 -4.29
N SER A 99 -4.87 -7.68 -3.65
CA SER A 99 -4.71 -9.00 -4.23
C SER A 99 -5.69 -9.24 -5.38
N PRO A 100 -5.39 -10.13 -6.34
CA PRO A 100 -6.31 -10.49 -7.42
C PRO A 100 -7.47 -11.35 -6.90
N GLU A 101 -8.38 -10.74 -6.15
CA GLU A 101 -9.42 -11.38 -5.36
C GLU A 101 -10.32 -12.31 -6.17
N GLU A 102 -10.80 -11.87 -7.33
CA GLU A 102 -11.67 -12.69 -8.19
C GLU A 102 -10.98 -14.00 -8.61
N MET A 103 -9.73 -13.91 -9.03
CA MET A 103 -8.93 -15.08 -9.40
C MET A 103 -8.65 -15.99 -8.19
N LEU A 104 -8.40 -15.41 -7.03
CA LEU A 104 -8.17 -16.16 -5.78
C LEU A 104 -9.40 -16.95 -5.37
N ILE A 105 -10.59 -16.33 -5.45
CA ILE A 105 -11.86 -16.99 -5.15
C ILE A 105 -12.18 -18.09 -6.17
N GLU A 106 -11.94 -17.83 -7.44
CA GLU A 106 -12.21 -18.81 -8.52
C GLU A 106 -11.26 -20.01 -8.43
N LYS A 107 -9.96 -19.76 -8.36
CA LYS A 107 -8.93 -20.82 -8.41
C LYS A 107 -8.68 -21.50 -7.07
N ARG A 108 -8.99 -20.83 -5.96
CA ARG A 108 -8.80 -21.33 -4.58
C ARG A 108 -7.38 -21.84 -4.30
N ASP A 109 -6.39 -21.16 -4.87
CA ASP A 109 -4.98 -21.49 -4.72
C ASP A 109 -4.12 -20.24 -4.89
N ALA A 110 -3.63 -19.69 -3.79
CA ALA A 110 -2.77 -18.50 -3.80
C ALA A 110 -1.41 -18.73 -4.47
N PHE A 111 -1.01 -19.99 -4.66
CA PHE A 111 0.23 -20.36 -5.36
C PHE A 111 0.01 -20.67 -6.85
N ASP A 112 -1.20 -20.49 -7.37
CA ASP A 112 -1.41 -20.59 -8.82
C ASP A 112 -0.48 -19.63 -9.57
N PRO A 113 0.28 -20.10 -10.58
CA PRO A 113 1.28 -19.26 -11.25
C PRO A 113 0.73 -17.97 -11.87
N GLU A 114 -0.51 -18.00 -12.35
CA GLU A 114 -1.16 -16.82 -12.93
C GLU A 114 -1.48 -15.78 -11.85
N ILE A 115 -1.98 -16.22 -10.69
CA ILE A 115 -2.23 -15.38 -9.53
C ILE A 115 -0.93 -14.76 -9.01
N VAL A 116 0.12 -15.58 -8.88
CA VAL A 116 1.44 -15.10 -8.44
C VAL A 116 1.97 -14.04 -9.40
N ALA A 117 1.89 -14.29 -10.72
CA ALA A 117 2.34 -13.33 -11.72
C ALA A 117 1.54 -12.01 -11.67
N GLN A 118 0.22 -12.10 -11.58
CA GLN A 118 -0.65 -10.93 -11.47
C GLN A 118 -0.37 -10.12 -10.20
N PHE A 119 -0.23 -10.79 -9.06
CA PHE A 119 0.03 -10.11 -7.80
C PHE A 119 1.42 -9.46 -7.76
N ARG A 120 2.44 -10.12 -8.32
CA ARG A 120 3.78 -9.53 -8.49
C ARG A 120 3.74 -8.27 -9.37
N LYS A 121 2.92 -8.29 -10.43
CA LYS A 121 2.71 -7.10 -11.27
C LYS A 121 2.07 -5.97 -10.48
N GLU A 122 1.02 -6.23 -9.72
CA GLU A 122 0.37 -5.22 -8.87
C GLU A 122 1.35 -4.62 -7.84
N ILE A 123 2.21 -5.43 -7.24
CA ILE A 123 3.27 -4.96 -6.33
C ILE A 123 4.24 -4.04 -7.09
N ALA A 124 4.71 -4.46 -8.26
CA ALA A 124 5.65 -3.66 -9.05
C ALA A 124 5.04 -2.32 -9.49
N ASP A 125 3.79 -2.33 -9.93
CA ASP A 125 3.05 -1.13 -10.31
C ASP A 125 2.87 -0.17 -9.10
N ALA A 126 2.55 -0.70 -7.93
CA ALA A 126 2.43 0.09 -6.71
C ALA A 126 3.77 0.72 -6.29
N VAL A 127 4.86 -0.03 -6.39
CA VAL A 127 6.22 0.51 -6.13
C VAL A 127 6.52 1.63 -7.13
N GLY A 128 6.28 1.42 -8.42
CA GLY A 128 6.48 2.43 -9.45
C GLY A 128 5.64 3.70 -9.20
N ALA A 129 4.39 3.54 -8.79
CA ALA A 129 3.51 4.67 -8.49
C ALA A 129 4.02 5.49 -7.29
N VAL A 130 4.40 4.84 -6.20
CA VAL A 130 4.91 5.52 -5.00
C VAL A 130 6.22 6.25 -5.27
N TYR A 131 7.13 5.65 -6.03
CA TYR A 131 8.43 6.26 -6.33
C TYR A 131 8.43 7.17 -7.57
N GLY A 132 7.30 7.23 -8.29
CA GLY A 132 7.16 8.12 -9.44
C GLY A 132 7.94 7.63 -10.67
N ASP A 133 7.91 6.35 -10.95
CA ASP A 133 8.66 5.69 -12.01
C ASP A 133 7.84 4.59 -12.72
N VAL A 134 6.63 4.94 -13.15
CA VAL A 134 5.78 4.02 -13.92
C VAL A 134 4.75 4.76 -14.75
N THR A 135 4.39 4.19 -15.89
CA THR A 135 3.18 4.55 -16.64
C THR A 135 2.23 3.36 -16.59
N LEU A 136 1.02 3.58 -16.10
CA LEU A 136 -0.04 2.58 -16.05
C LEU A 136 -1.07 2.86 -17.13
N GLU A 137 -1.31 1.87 -17.97
CA GLU A 137 -2.32 1.93 -19.03
C GLU A 137 -3.74 1.91 -18.45
N PRO A 138 -4.69 2.56 -19.11
CA PRO A 138 -6.09 2.52 -18.70
C PRO A 138 -6.62 1.10 -18.59
N SER A 139 -7.26 0.80 -17.46
CA SER A 139 -7.91 -0.48 -17.18
C SER A 139 -9.15 -0.24 -16.33
N PRO A 140 -10.25 -0.98 -16.55
CA PRO A 140 -11.49 -0.80 -15.80
C PRO A 140 -11.26 -0.90 -14.28
N GLY A 141 -11.78 0.07 -13.54
CA GLY A 141 -11.70 0.10 -12.08
C GLY A 141 -10.32 0.40 -11.48
N LYS A 142 -9.31 0.69 -12.30
CA LYS A 142 -7.94 0.97 -11.86
C LYS A 142 -7.50 2.38 -12.24
N ALA A 143 -6.64 2.96 -11.41
CA ALA A 143 -5.96 4.21 -11.73
C ALA A 143 -4.97 4.00 -12.89
N SER A 144 -4.80 5.02 -13.70
CA SER A 144 -3.89 5.03 -14.84
C SER A 144 -3.20 6.39 -15.00
N GLY A 145 -2.18 6.42 -15.83
CA GLY A 145 -1.43 7.62 -16.14
C GLY A 145 0.07 7.48 -15.86
N THR A 146 0.80 8.57 -16.00
CA THR A 146 2.24 8.62 -15.77
C THR A 146 2.55 9.17 -14.39
N TYR A 147 3.22 8.35 -13.59
CA TYR A 147 3.61 8.65 -12.21
C TYR A 147 5.04 9.19 -12.19
N THR A 148 5.21 10.43 -11.77
CA THR A 148 6.52 11.11 -11.74
C THR A 148 6.87 11.69 -10.38
N ALA A 149 5.92 11.76 -9.46
CA ALA A 149 6.16 12.28 -8.12
C ALA A 149 6.72 11.19 -7.21
N ASN A 150 7.89 11.42 -6.63
CA ASN A 150 8.49 10.50 -5.66
C ASN A 150 7.92 10.75 -4.26
N ALA A 151 6.96 9.93 -3.85
CA ALA A 151 6.39 9.92 -2.50
C ALA A 151 7.15 8.97 -1.54
N GLY A 152 8.16 8.27 -2.01
CA GLY A 152 8.97 7.35 -1.19
C GLY A 152 9.51 7.94 0.11
N PRO A 153 9.97 9.20 0.17
CA PRO A 153 10.38 9.84 1.42
C PRO A 153 9.27 9.92 2.49
N TYR A 154 8.01 9.80 2.09
CA TYR A 154 6.84 9.86 2.97
C TYR A 154 6.17 8.51 3.17
N LEU A 155 6.73 7.45 2.63
CA LEU A 155 6.22 6.08 2.81
C LEU A 155 6.51 5.61 4.24
N PHE A 156 5.45 5.22 4.96
CA PHE A 156 5.55 4.58 6.27
C PHE A 156 5.59 3.06 6.15
N ALA A 157 4.64 2.49 5.42
CA ALA A 157 4.50 1.04 5.31
C ALA A 157 3.79 0.63 4.01
N TRP A 158 3.96 -0.63 3.65
CA TRP A 158 3.19 -1.35 2.64
C TRP A 158 2.14 -2.20 3.30
N HIS A 159 0.96 -2.25 2.72
CA HIS A 159 -0.11 -3.16 3.10
C HIS A 159 -0.34 -4.14 1.94
N ILE A 160 0.29 -5.28 2.01
CA ILE A 160 0.34 -6.26 0.91
C ILE A 160 -0.77 -7.28 1.09
N GLY A 161 -1.80 -7.15 0.25
CA GLY A 161 -3.02 -7.95 0.34
C GLY A 161 -3.90 -7.55 1.52
N THR A 162 -5.21 -7.64 1.31
CA THR A 162 -6.22 -7.28 2.30
C THR A 162 -7.43 -8.15 2.10
N GLU A 163 -8.15 -8.45 3.17
CA GLU A 163 -9.44 -9.14 3.11
C GLU A 163 -9.36 -10.49 2.35
N TRP A 164 -8.34 -11.27 2.67
CA TRP A 164 -8.19 -12.61 2.11
C TRP A 164 -9.43 -13.45 2.42
N ASP A 165 -10.00 -14.08 1.39
CA ASP A 165 -11.12 -15.02 1.58
C ASP A 165 -10.68 -16.20 2.46
N PRO A 166 -11.33 -16.44 3.61
CA PRO A 166 -10.89 -17.49 4.54
C PRO A 166 -10.93 -18.89 3.93
N GLN A 167 -11.90 -19.15 3.05
CA GLN A 167 -12.02 -20.47 2.43
C GLN A 167 -10.90 -20.69 1.39
N MET A 168 -10.51 -19.62 0.68
CA MET A 168 -9.37 -19.67 -0.24
C MET A 168 -8.08 -19.99 0.51
N VAL A 169 -7.86 -19.42 1.68
CA VAL A 169 -6.71 -19.72 2.54
C VAL A 169 -6.71 -21.19 2.98
N VAL A 170 -7.86 -21.70 3.42
CA VAL A 170 -8.02 -23.10 3.81
C VAL A 170 -7.73 -24.04 2.62
N ASP A 171 -8.26 -23.74 1.46
CA ASP A 171 -8.08 -24.55 0.26
C ASP A 171 -6.63 -24.53 -0.24
N THR A 172 -5.98 -23.37 -0.22
CA THR A 172 -4.55 -23.23 -0.52
C THR A 172 -3.71 -24.09 0.44
N ASN A 173 -3.95 -24.00 1.72
CA ASN A 173 -3.24 -24.77 2.73
C ASN A 173 -3.43 -26.29 2.54
N LYS A 174 -4.63 -26.75 2.22
CA LYS A 174 -4.91 -28.16 1.93
C LYS A 174 -4.15 -28.66 0.69
N ARG A 175 -4.10 -27.85 -0.36
CA ARG A 175 -3.41 -28.22 -1.62
C ARG A 175 -1.90 -28.29 -1.48
N HIS A 176 -1.34 -27.50 -0.58
CA HIS A 176 0.11 -27.32 -0.42
C HIS A 176 0.62 -27.75 0.95
N GLN A 177 0.04 -28.81 1.52
CA GLN A 177 0.48 -29.34 2.82
C GLN A 177 1.95 -29.76 2.84
N ASP A 178 2.50 -30.16 1.70
CA ASP A 178 3.91 -30.47 1.48
C ASP A 178 4.81 -29.23 1.55
N ARG A 179 4.24 -28.04 1.44
CA ARG A 179 4.93 -26.76 1.55
C ARG A 179 4.84 -26.13 2.95
N ALA A 180 4.37 -26.87 3.94
CA ALA A 180 4.38 -26.42 5.33
C ALA A 180 5.80 -25.95 5.70
N GLY A 181 5.91 -24.72 6.16
CA GLY A 181 7.22 -24.09 6.41
C GLY A 181 7.82 -23.35 5.20
N TYR A 182 7.12 -23.23 4.08
CA TYR A 182 7.57 -22.34 3.00
C TYR A 182 7.67 -20.91 3.49
N ALA A 183 8.85 -20.36 3.36
CA ALA A 183 9.20 -19.07 3.93
C ALA A 183 9.33 -17.96 2.87
N GLY A 184 8.94 -18.19 1.63
CA GLY A 184 9.14 -17.28 0.53
C GLY A 184 10.57 -17.26 -0.01
N GLU A 185 10.83 -16.39 -0.98
CA GLU A 185 12.14 -16.30 -1.65
C GLU A 185 13.20 -15.57 -0.80
N TYR A 186 12.81 -14.55 -0.06
CA TYR A 186 13.75 -13.61 0.55
C TYR A 186 13.69 -13.58 2.08
N ILE A 187 12.54 -13.87 2.67
CA ILE A 187 12.32 -13.77 4.11
C ILE A 187 11.86 -15.13 4.64
N ARG A 188 12.54 -15.64 5.63
CA ARG A 188 12.16 -16.88 6.31
C ARG A 188 11.25 -16.57 7.48
N THR A 189 10.09 -17.21 7.53
CA THR A 189 9.21 -17.18 8.69
C THR A 189 9.69 -18.20 9.73
N ARG A 190 9.46 -17.91 11.00
CA ARG A 190 9.88 -18.84 12.08
C ARG A 190 8.98 -20.04 12.20
N ASP A 191 7.72 -19.89 11.90
CA ASP A 191 6.72 -20.84 12.34
C ASP A 191 6.15 -21.69 11.24
N GLY A 192 6.69 -21.81 10.12
CA GLY A 192 6.30 -22.68 9.00
C GLY A 192 5.04 -23.56 9.17
N ALA A 193 4.07 -23.10 9.94
CA ALA A 193 2.89 -23.88 10.29
C ALA A 193 1.84 -23.89 9.18
N SER A 194 1.92 -22.94 8.24
CA SER A 194 1.01 -22.82 7.11
C SER A 194 1.78 -22.48 5.85
N PRO A 195 1.44 -23.06 4.69
CA PRO A 195 1.99 -22.66 3.39
C PRO A 195 1.59 -21.26 2.95
N PHE A 196 0.53 -20.70 3.49
CA PHE A 196 0.01 -19.37 3.17
C PHE A 196 0.20 -18.39 4.32
#